data_301b04cc1e0fb9a4aed2ae9116142330
#
_entry.id   301b04cc1e0fb9a4aed2ae9116142330
#
_cell.length_a   1.000
_cell.length_b   1.000
_cell.length_c   1.000
_cell.angle_alpha   90.00
_cell.angle_beta   90.00
_cell.angle_gamma   90.00
#
_symmetry.space_group_name_H-M   'P 1'
#
loop_
_entity.id
_entity.type
_entity.pdbx_description
1 polymer ?
#
loop_
_entity_poly.entity_id
_entity_poly.type
_entity_poly.pdbx_seq_one_letter_code
_entity_poly.pdbx_strand_id
1 'polypeptide(L)'
;MGGVLIDLHSGEAGRELMEQHGLSPHSFARLTRSSFESHPRSVTELAMLGKIETSTYLEAFLRECSVKDPEGLRANRLSVVGRERKDILTIVEHLKRAGLKCCVLSNTIALHWERLSSAREYPCLGLFDHIFASHLIGYAKPENEAFSFVANALKVQMSECLLVDDTLLNVKRAKAVGWRGILFSDSTQLQQDLGDLFQPIPNRAP
;
A
#
# COMPACT_ATOMS: atom_id res chain seq x y z
N MET A 1 0.56 -3.15 1.10
CA MET A 1 -0.69 -3.83 1.55
C MET A 1 -1.61 -4.06 0.35
N GLY A 2 -2.15 -3.04 -0.28
CA GLY A 2 -2.82 -3.20 -1.57
C GLY A 2 -1.87 -3.78 -2.61
N GLY A 3 -2.35 -4.65 -3.52
CA GLY A 3 -1.55 -5.37 -4.51
C GLY A 3 -0.77 -6.59 -3.98
N VAL A 4 -0.51 -6.68 -2.67
CA VAL A 4 0.16 -7.82 -2.03
C VAL A 4 -0.80 -8.59 -1.13
N LEU A 5 -1.29 -7.98 -0.05
CA LEU A 5 -2.19 -8.60 0.94
C LEU A 5 -3.67 -8.49 0.58
N ILE A 6 -4.03 -7.46 -0.15
CA ILE A 6 -5.39 -7.09 -0.50
C ILE A 6 -5.43 -6.78 -1.98
N ASP A 7 -6.40 -7.36 -2.69
CA ASP A 7 -6.63 -7.04 -4.08
C ASP A 7 -7.04 -5.57 -4.25
N LEU A 8 -6.66 -4.98 -5.37
CA LEU A 8 -7.04 -3.62 -5.73
C LEU A 8 -7.84 -3.62 -7.03
N HIS A 9 -9.01 -3.00 -7.00
CA HIS A 9 -9.90 -2.82 -8.15
C HIS A 9 -9.80 -1.41 -8.75
N SER A 10 -8.62 -0.78 -8.68
CA SER A 10 -8.40 0.60 -9.11
C SER A 10 -8.73 0.84 -10.60
N GLY A 11 -8.46 -0.14 -11.45
CA GLY A 11 -8.78 -0.07 -12.88
C GLY A 11 -10.28 -0.12 -13.16
N GLU A 12 -11.02 -0.99 -12.46
CA GLU A 12 -12.47 -1.10 -12.57
C GLU A 12 -13.17 0.13 -12.00
N ALA A 13 -12.84 0.52 -10.78
CA ALA A 13 -13.34 1.74 -10.15
C ALA A 13 -13.02 3.00 -10.98
N GLY A 14 -11.87 3.03 -11.65
CA GLY A 14 -11.50 4.12 -12.55
C GLY A 14 -12.38 4.19 -13.79
N ARG A 15 -12.67 3.06 -14.44
CA ARG A 15 -13.60 3.00 -15.60
C ARG A 15 -15.01 3.43 -15.19
N GLU A 16 -15.53 2.88 -14.09
CA GLU A 16 -16.82 3.25 -13.55
C GLU A 16 -16.92 4.75 -13.26
N LEU A 17 -15.89 5.34 -12.68
CA LEU A 17 -15.83 6.76 -12.39
C LEU A 17 -15.90 7.61 -13.67
N MET A 18 -15.24 7.19 -14.74
CA MET A 18 -15.29 7.87 -16.04
C MET A 18 -16.65 7.70 -16.72
N GLU A 19 -17.21 6.50 -16.69
CA GLU A 19 -18.47 6.18 -17.38
C GLU A 19 -19.71 6.73 -16.66
N GLN A 20 -19.80 6.53 -15.34
CA GLN A 20 -20.99 6.88 -14.56
C GLN A 20 -20.97 8.31 -14.03
N HIS A 21 -19.79 8.82 -13.69
CA HIS A 21 -19.64 10.17 -13.13
C HIS A 21 -19.11 11.20 -14.14
N GLY A 22 -18.80 10.76 -15.36
CA GLY A 22 -18.34 11.65 -16.43
C GLY A 22 -17.00 12.34 -16.16
N LEU A 23 -16.12 11.66 -15.41
CA LEU A 23 -14.76 12.15 -15.16
C LEU A 23 -13.89 11.93 -16.42
N SER A 24 -13.20 12.97 -16.89
CA SER A 24 -12.31 12.80 -18.04
C SER A 24 -11.09 11.93 -17.69
N PRO A 25 -10.52 11.16 -18.65
CA PRO A 25 -9.28 10.41 -18.42
C PRO A 25 -8.12 11.29 -17.95
N HIS A 26 -8.02 12.52 -18.43
CA HIS A 26 -7.00 13.48 -18.01
C HIS A 26 -7.18 13.88 -16.53
N SER A 27 -8.39 14.25 -16.13
CA SER A 27 -8.71 14.58 -14.74
C SER A 27 -8.49 13.37 -13.82
N PHE A 28 -8.90 12.16 -14.26
CA PHE A 28 -8.65 10.93 -13.53
C PHE A 28 -7.15 10.72 -13.26
N ALA A 29 -6.33 10.75 -14.31
CA ALA A 29 -4.88 10.55 -14.17
C ALA A 29 -4.24 11.61 -13.23
N ARG A 30 -4.65 12.87 -13.34
CA ARG A 30 -4.17 13.97 -12.50
C ARG A 30 -4.57 13.80 -11.03
N LEU A 31 -5.81 13.42 -10.76
CA LEU A 31 -6.33 13.27 -9.40
C LEU A 31 -5.77 12.02 -8.70
N THR A 32 -5.60 10.91 -9.43
CA THR A 32 -5.21 9.60 -8.86
C THR A 32 -3.72 9.33 -8.85
N ARG A 33 -2.89 10.21 -9.45
CA ARG A 33 -1.43 10.04 -9.42
C ARG A 33 -0.95 9.81 -7.99
N SER A 34 -0.07 8.84 -7.80
CA SER A 34 0.44 8.42 -6.51
C SER A 34 1.93 8.00 -6.55
N SER A 35 2.67 8.51 -7.53
CA SER A 35 4.09 8.19 -7.72
C SER A 35 5.02 8.91 -6.75
N PHE A 36 4.57 10.02 -6.19
CA PHE A 36 5.38 10.92 -5.34
C PHE A 36 6.62 11.53 -6.01
N GLU A 37 6.73 11.41 -7.35
CA GLU A 37 7.90 11.90 -8.10
C GLU A 37 7.77 13.33 -8.62
N SER A 38 6.56 13.91 -8.60
CA SER A 38 6.29 15.22 -9.19
C SER A 38 5.58 16.18 -8.24
N HIS A 39 5.81 17.49 -8.46
CA HIS A 39 5.14 18.57 -7.78
C HIS A 39 4.31 19.42 -8.76
N PRO A 40 3.21 20.04 -8.32
CA PRO A 40 2.61 19.86 -6.99
C PRO A 40 2.06 18.44 -6.79
N ARG A 41 1.93 18.03 -5.53
CA ARG A 41 1.32 16.75 -5.16
C ARG A 41 -0.12 16.66 -5.67
N SER A 42 -0.53 15.49 -6.11
CA SER A 42 -1.93 15.22 -6.45
C SER A 42 -2.81 15.22 -5.20
N VAL A 43 -4.13 15.33 -5.38
CA VAL A 43 -5.07 15.21 -4.25
C VAL A 43 -4.97 13.84 -3.57
N THR A 44 -4.71 12.77 -4.33
CA THR A 44 -4.51 11.43 -3.78
C THR A 44 -3.22 11.34 -2.96
N GLU A 45 -2.11 11.92 -3.43
CA GLU A 45 -0.86 11.98 -2.66
C GLU A 45 -1.02 12.79 -1.37
N LEU A 46 -1.74 13.92 -1.40
CA LEU A 46 -2.03 14.71 -0.20
C LEU A 46 -2.89 13.93 0.79
N ALA A 47 -3.90 13.21 0.32
CA ALA A 47 -4.73 12.34 1.15
C ALA A 47 -3.93 11.17 1.74
N MET A 48 -3.01 10.56 0.97
CA MET A 48 -2.11 9.50 1.44
C MET A 48 -1.13 9.99 2.52
N LEU A 49 -0.80 11.27 2.53
CA LEU A 49 0.04 11.89 3.56
C LEU A 49 -0.77 12.42 4.76
N GLY A 50 -2.10 12.26 4.76
CA GLY A 50 -2.97 12.82 5.79
C GLY A 50 -2.98 14.36 5.82
N LYS A 51 -2.64 15.01 4.69
CA LYS A 51 -2.60 16.50 4.59
C LYS A 51 -3.94 17.10 4.24
N ILE A 52 -4.91 16.30 3.84
CA ILE A 52 -6.28 16.71 3.56
C ILE A 52 -7.27 15.69 4.10
N GLU A 53 -8.43 16.17 4.49
CA GLU A 53 -9.54 15.35 4.98
C GLU A 53 -10.25 14.60 3.83
N THR A 54 -10.99 13.55 4.19
CA THR A 54 -11.79 12.76 3.23
C THR A 54 -12.76 13.63 2.45
N SER A 55 -13.40 14.61 3.07
CA SER A 55 -14.30 15.57 2.41
C SER A 55 -13.60 16.34 1.29
N THR A 56 -12.44 16.95 1.60
CA THR A 56 -11.63 17.68 0.61
C THR A 56 -11.17 16.78 -0.54
N TYR A 57 -10.79 15.53 -0.23
CA TYR A 57 -10.44 14.54 -1.25
C TYR A 57 -11.63 14.26 -2.20
N LEU A 58 -12.81 13.97 -1.66
CA LEU A 58 -14.00 13.69 -2.46
C LEU A 58 -14.49 14.91 -3.25
N GLU A 59 -14.46 16.10 -2.65
CA GLU A 59 -14.81 17.34 -3.33
C GLU A 59 -13.93 17.62 -4.55
N ALA A 60 -12.63 17.30 -4.48
CA ALA A 60 -11.73 17.47 -5.61
C ALA A 60 -12.14 16.61 -6.83
N PHE A 61 -12.63 15.38 -6.59
CA PHE A 61 -13.18 14.55 -7.64
C PHE A 61 -14.53 15.08 -8.13
N LEU A 62 -15.44 15.45 -7.21
CA LEU A 62 -16.77 15.98 -7.58
C LEU A 62 -16.69 17.23 -8.45
N ARG A 63 -15.71 18.10 -8.25
CA ARG A 63 -15.51 19.30 -9.09
C ARG A 63 -15.27 18.93 -10.55
N GLU A 64 -14.56 17.85 -10.80
CA GLU A 64 -14.19 17.38 -12.14
C GLU A 64 -15.25 16.45 -12.76
N CYS A 65 -16.12 15.83 -11.97
CA CYS A 65 -17.21 14.99 -12.44
C CYS A 65 -18.33 15.82 -13.09
N SER A 66 -18.88 15.33 -14.19
CA SER A 66 -20.09 15.92 -14.82
C SER A 66 -21.35 15.60 -14.00
N VAL A 67 -21.43 14.38 -13.47
CA VAL A 67 -22.53 13.95 -12.58
C VAL A 67 -22.14 14.26 -11.13
N LYS A 68 -22.98 15.02 -10.43
CA LYS A 68 -22.75 15.44 -9.04
C LYS A 68 -23.45 14.49 -8.08
N ASP A 69 -22.88 13.30 -7.90
CA ASP A 69 -23.35 12.28 -6.96
C ASP A 69 -22.28 12.00 -5.89
N PRO A 70 -22.35 12.64 -4.72
CA PRO A 70 -21.36 12.45 -3.66
C PRO A 70 -21.35 11.04 -3.07
N GLU A 71 -22.52 10.40 -2.95
CA GLU A 71 -22.62 9.06 -2.37
C GLU A 71 -22.12 8.00 -3.32
N GLY A 72 -22.51 8.05 -4.59
CA GLY A 72 -21.98 7.17 -5.63
C GLY A 72 -20.45 7.32 -5.81
N LEU A 73 -19.95 8.56 -5.78
CA LEU A 73 -18.51 8.80 -5.80
C LEU A 73 -17.81 8.16 -4.59
N ARG A 74 -18.35 8.35 -3.37
CA ARG A 74 -17.79 7.75 -2.16
C ARG A 74 -17.76 6.22 -2.27
N ALA A 75 -18.87 5.61 -2.71
CA ALA A 75 -18.97 4.18 -2.92
C ALA A 75 -17.95 3.68 -3.95
N ASN A 76 -17.81 4.37 -5.08
CA ASN A 76 -16.81 4.07 -6.09
C ASN A 76 -15.37 4.15 -5.53
N ARG A 77 -15.04 5.17 -4.75
CA ARG A 77 -13.70 5.28 -4.16
C ARG A 77 -13.43 4.18 -3.12
N LEU A 78 -14.45 3.71 -2.39
CA LEU A 78 -14.34 2.59 -1.45
C LEU A 78 -14.21 1.24 -2.18
N SER A 79 -14.80 1.08 -3.37
CA SER A 79 -14.72 -0.17 -4.15
C SER A 79 -13.31 -0.49 -4.66
N VAL A 80 -12.39 0.47 -4.63
CA VAL A 80 -10.96 0.25 -4.93
C VAL A 80 -10.35 -0.83 -4.04
N VAL A 81 -10.82 -0.94 -2.79
CA VAL A 81 -10.31 -1.91 -1.82
C VAL A 81 -11.04 -3.24 -1.99
N GLY A 82 -10.32 -4.25 -2.46
CA GLY A 82 -10.82 -5.59 -2.73
C GLY A 82 -10.72 -6.54 -1.54
N ARG A 83 -10.57 -7.83 -1.82
CA ARG A 83 -10.54 -8.90 -0.80
C ARG A 83 -9.14 -9.19 -0.32
N GLU A 84 -9.06 -9.84 0.85
CA GLU A 84 -7.83 -10.41 1.39
C GLU A 84 -7.32 -11.56 0.51
N ARG A 85 -6.01 -11.63 0.33
CA ARG A 85 -5.33 -12.70 -0.37
C ARG A 85 -4.90 -13.80 0.62
N LYS A 86 -5.69 -14.87 0.69
CA LYS A 86 -5.48 -15.97 1.66
C LYS A 86 -4.14 -16.69 1.46
N ASP A 87 -3.69 -16.82 0.20
CA ASP A 87 -2.40 -17.41 -0.15
C ASP A 87 -1.23 -16.65 0.49
N ILE A 88 -1.30 -15.32 0.52
CA ILE A 88 -0.28 -14.47 1.17
C ILE A 88 -0.38 -14.55 2.70
N LEU A 89 -1.60 -14.60 3.25
CA LEU A 89 -1.77 -14.72 4.70
C LEU A 89 -1.15 -15.99 5.26
N THR A 90 -1.23 -17.12 4.52
CA THR A 90 -0.55 -18.35 4.89
C THR A 90 0.98 -18.18 4.95
N ILE A 91 1.56 -17.42 4.02
CA ILE A 91 3.00 -17.10 4.06
C ILE A 91 3.33 -16.26 5.30
N VAL A 92 2.53 -15.23 5.59
CA VAL A 92 2.72 -14.38 6.79
C VAL A 92 2.68 -15.20 8.07
N GLU A 93 1.73 -16.14 8.20
CA GLU A 93 1.65 -17.03 9.36
C GLU A 93 2.90 -17.93 9.51
N HIS A 94 3.45 -18.45 8.40
CA HIS A 94 4.70 -19.23 8.42
C HIS A 94 5.88 -18.35 8.88
N LEU A 95 6.01 -17.14 8.38
CA LEU A 95 7.08 -16.20 8.78
C LEU A 95 6.98 -15.87 10.28
N LYS A 96 5.77 -15.63 10.79
CA LYS A 96 5.56 -15.38 12.23
C LYS A 96 5.90 -16.60 13.08
N ARG A 97 5.54 -17.82 12.67
CA ARG A 97 5.95 -19.06 13.37
C ARG A 97 7.47 -19.24 13.39
N ALA A 98 8.16 -18.74 12.36
CA ALA A 98 9.62 -18.69 12.33
C ALA A 98 10.24 -17.57 13.18
N GLY A 99 9.44 -16.82 13.95
CA GLY A 99 9.89 -15.77 14.85
C GLY A 99 10.14 -14.41 14.19
N LEU A 100 9.73 -14.21 12.93
CA LEU A 100 9.89 -12.94 12.25
C LEU A 100 8.76 -11.96 12.62
N LYS A 101 9.10 -10.69 12.81
CA LYS A 101 8.12 -9.62 12.93
C LYS A 101 7.54 -9.29 11.56
N CYS A 102 6.23 -9.40 11.44
CA CYS A 102 5.51 -9.07 10.21
C CYS A 102 4.74 -7.76 10.40
N CYS A 103 5.07 -6.75 9.58
CA CYS A 103 4.47 -5.42 9.67
C CYS A 103 3.86 -5.00 8.34
N VAL A 104 2.88 -4.11 8.39
CA VAL A 104 2.30 -3.48 7.19
C VAL A 104 2.84 -2.06 7.06
N LEU A 105 3.42 -1.72 5.89
CA LEU A 105 3.68 -0.35 5.46
C LEU A 105 2.85 -0.08 4.20
N SER A 106 1.80 0.72 4.33
CA SER A 106 0.80 0.93 3.28
C SER A 106 0.61 2.39 2.91
N ASN A 107 0.72 2.70 1.59
CA ASN A 107 0.18 3.92 1.05
C ASN A 107 -1.34 3.79 1.00
N THR A 108 -2.06 4.53 1.83
CA THR A 108 -3.51 4.49 1.92
C THR A 108 -4.07 5.83 2.39
N ILE A 109 -5.33 6.09 2.09
CA ILE A 109 -6.05 7.30 2.49
C ILE A 109 -7.01 7.00 3.64
N ALA A 110 -7.43 8.01 4.39
CA ALA A 110 -8.36 7.86 5.50
C ALA A 110 -9.67 7.16 5.08
N LEU A 111 -10.22 7.50 3.91
CA LEU A 111 -11.42 6.88 3.36
C LEU A 111 -11.30 5.35 3.22
N HIS A 112 -10.18 4.86 2.67
CA HIS A 112 -9.96 3.41 2.56
C HIS A 112 -9.71 2.79 3.93
N TRP A 113 -9.07 3.54 4.85
CA TRP A 113 -8.75 3.07 6.18
C TRP A 113 -9.99 2.86 7.05
N GLU A 114 -11.04 3.64 6.87
CA GLU A 114 -12.34 3.43 7.54
C GLU A 114 -12.82 1.99 7.35
N ARG A 115 -12.66 1.44 6.14
CA ARG A 115 -13.04 0.06 5.81
C ARG A 115 -11.97 -0.95 6.24
N LEU A 116 -10.70 -0.68 5.93
CA LEU A 116 -9.58 -1.57 6.22
C LEU A 116 -9.37 -1.81 7.71
N SER A 117 -9.66 -0.84 8.57
CA SER A 117 -9.55 -0.98 10.02
C SER A 117 -10.66 -1.82 10.66
N SER A 118 -11.66 -2.23 9.89
CA SER A 118 -12.72 -3.12 10.37
C SER A 118 -12.21 -4.56 10.54
N ALA A 119 -12.05 -5.00 11.77
CA ALA A 119 -11.65 -6.38 12.08
C ALA A 119 -12.66 -7.42 11.56
N ARG A 120 -13.90 -7.02 11.26
CA ARG A 120 -14.93 -7.89 10.67
C ARG A 120 -14.69 -8.10 9.17
N GLU A 121 -14.30 -7.04 8.45
CA GLU A 121 -14.07 -7.09 7.00
C GLU A 121 -12.66 -7.55 6.65
N TYR A 122 -11.67 -7.14 7.46
CA TYR A 122 -10.25 -7.41 7.23
C TYR A 122 -9.58 -7.98 8.50
N PRO A 123 -9.98 -9.19 8.95
CA PRO A 123 -9.38 -9.83 10.12
C PRO A 123 -7.88 -10.09 9.95
N CYS A 124 -7.38 -10.16 8.70
CA CYS A 124 -5.97 -10.36 8.40
C CYS A 124 -5.03 -9.33 9.05
N LEU A 125 -5.50 -8.11 9.26
CA LEU A 125 -4.67 -7.07 9.86
C LEU A 125 -4.30 -7.38 11.32
N GLY A 126 -5.09 -8.22 12.00
CA GLY A 126 -4.77 -8.73 13.34
C GLY A 126 -3.57 -9.70 13.38
N LEU A 127 -3.10 -10.20 12.23
CA LEU A 127 -1.91 -11.04 12.15
C LEU A 127 -0.60 -10.25 12.25
N PHE A 128 -0.63 -8.94 12.00
CA PHE A 128 0.57 -8.12 11.93
C PHE A 128 0.93 -7.50 13.27
N ASP A 129 2.22 -7.44 13.56
CA ASP A 129 2.74 -6.88 14.82
C ASP A 129 2.59 -5.36 14.87
N HIS A 130 2.71 -4.69 13.72
CA HIS A 130 2.50 -3.25 13.56
C HIS A 130 1.92 -2.93 12.19
N ILE A 131 1.12 -1.85 12.13
CA ILE A 131 0.55 -1.33 10.91
C ILE A 131 0.90 0.15 10.79
N PHE A 132 1.62 0.49 9.71
CA PHE A 132 2.02 1.85 9.35
C PHE A 132 1.21 2.30 8.12
N ALA A 133 0.10 2.97 8.36
CA ALA A 133 -0.73 3.56 7.33
C ALA A 133 -0.24 4.99 7.01
N SER A 134 0.07 5.29 5.77
CA SER A 134 0.76 6.53 5.36
C SER A 134 0.04 7.80 5.83
N HIS A 135 -1.30 7.83 5.76
CA HIS A 135 -2.09 8.98 6.20
C HIS A 135 -2.05 9.21 7.73
N LEU A 136 -1.71 8.18 8.53
CA LEU A 136 -1.55 8.31 9.98
C LEU A 136 -0.13 8.70 10.36
N ILE A 137 0.88 8.19 9.63
CA ILE A 137 2.28 8.46 9.95
C ILE A 137 2.84 9.70 9.24
N GLY A 138 2.13 10.24 8.23
CA GLY A 138 2.54 11.42 7.46
C GLY A 138 3.61 11.17 6.39
N TYR A 139 4.02 9.92 6.16
CA TYR A 139 5.03 9.51 5.20
C TYR A 139 4.52 8.39 4.30
N ALA A 140 4.91 8.40 3.02
CA ALA A 140 4.46 7.43 2.02
C ALA A 140 5.65 6.89 1.20
N LYS A 141 5.58 5.61 0.79
CA LYS A 141 6.51 5.08 -0.21
C LYS A 141 6.31 5.80 -1.55
N PRO A 142 7.34 6.12 -2.31
CA PRO A 142 8.75 5.72 -2.19
C PRO A 142 9.63 6.72 -1.42
N GLU A 143 9.09 7.63 -0.62
CA GLU A 143 9.88 8.60 0.15
C GLU A 143 10.76 7.90 1.18
N ASN A 144 12.02 8.34 1.33
CA ASN A 144 12.99 7.72 2.24
C ASN A 144 12.51 7.76 3.70
N GLU A 145 11.78 8.81 4.05
CA GLU A 145 11.24 9.07 5.37
C GLU A 145 10.28 7.95 5.83
N ALA A 146 9.51 7.37 4.90
CA ALA A 146 8.61 6.26 5.22
C ALA A 146 9.38 5.04 5.74
N PHE A 147 10.50 4.69 5.10
CA PHE A 147 11.32 3.54 5.49
C PHE A 147 12.07 3.82 6.79
N SER A 148 12.65 5.01 6.92
CA SER A 148 13.36 5.43 8.14
C SER A 148 12.43 5.48 9.34
N PHE A 149 11.20 5.99 9.17
CA PHE A 149 10.19 6.04 10.22
C PHE A 149 9.87 4.63 10.75
N VAL A 150 9.65 3.67 9.85
CA VAL A 150 9.33 2.28 10.25
C VAL A 150 10.49 1.63 10.98
N ALA A 151 11.72 1.70 10.46
CA ALA A 151 12.89 1.10 11.12
C ALA A 151 13.11 1.69 12.52
N ASN A 152 13.00 3.02 12.66
CA ASN A 152 13.11 3.71 13.95
C ASN A 152 12.00 3.30 14.93
N ALA A 153 10.74 3.24 14.48
CA ALA A 153 9.60 2.83 15.30
C ALA A 153 9.75 1.38 15.82
N LEU A 154 10.30 0.49 14.97
CA LEU A 154 10.55 -0.90 15.32
C LEU A 154 11.86 -1.10 16.11
N LYS A 155 12.71 -0.07 16.18
CA LYS A 155 14.05 -0.12 16.82
C LYS A 155 14.95 -1.19 16.21
N VAL A 156 14.98 -1.27 14.88
CA VAL A 156 15.81 -2.21 14.10
C VAL A 156 16.71 -1.44 13.13
N GLN A 157 17.79 -2.10 12.68
CA GLN A 157 18.65 -1.55 11.64
C GLN A 157 17.94 -1.64 10.27
N MET A 158 18.27 -0.72 9.35
CA MET A 158 17.71 -0.74 8.00
C MET A 158 17.99 -2.07 7.28
N SER A 159 19.16 -2.66 7.50
CA SER A 159 19.59 -3.95 6.91
C SER A 159 18.81 -5.17 7.44
N GLU A 160 18.13 -5.03 8.57
CA GLU A 160 17.26 -6.08 9.14
C GLU A 160 15.84 -6.06 8.55
N CYS A 161 15.51 -5.02 7.76
CA CYS A 161 14.20 -4.86 7.16
C CYS A 161 14.14 -5.47 5.74
N LEU A 162 13.02 -6.12 5.45
CA LEU A 162 12.67 -6.60 4.12
C LEU A 162 11.34 -6.02 3.69
N LEU A 163 11.31 -5.33 2.53
CA LEU A 163 10.07 -4.91 1.88
C LEU A 163 9.62 -5.95 0.87
N VAL A 164 8.36 -6.34 0.93
CA VAL A 164 7.63 -7.04 -0.15
C VAL A 164 6.60 -6.06 -0.71
N ASP A 165 6.73 -5.68 -1.97
CA ASP A 165 5.88 -4.66 -2.60
C ASP A 165 5.71 -4.95 -4.10
N ASP A 166 4.53 -4.69 -4.65
CA ASP A 166 4.19 -4.87 -6.06
C ASP A 166 4.68 -3.72 -6.96
N THR A 167 5.16 -2.63 -6.36
CA THR A 167 5.64 -1.44 -7.07
C THR A 167 7.17 -1.41 -7.11
N LEU A 168 7.73 -1.57 -8.32
CA LEU A 168 9.18 -1.58 -8.53
C LEU A 168 9.90 -0.36 -7.94
N LEU A 169 9.28 0.84 -8.03
CA LEU A 169 9.86 2.06 -7.49
C LEU A 169 10.03 1.98 -5.96
N ASN A 170 9.03 1.44 -5.25
CA ASN A 170 9.08 1.23 -3.80
C ASN A 170 10.21 0.27 -3.42
N VAL A 171 10.34 -0.84 -4.16
CA VAL A 171 11.40 -1.84 -3.93
C VAL A 171 12.79 -1.26 -4.19
N LYS A 172 12.96 -0.52 -5.29
CA LYS A 172 14.23 0.16 -5.59
C LYS A 172 14.61 1.16 -4.51
N ARG A 173 13.65 1.93 -4.03
CA ARG A 173 13.90 2.94 -2.98
C ARG A 173 14.22 2.29 -1.63
N ALA A 174 13.49 1.22 -1.24
CA ALA A 174 13.81 0.44 -0.05
C ALA A 174 15.27 -0.06 -0.08
N LYS A 175 15.70 -0.65 -1.20
CA LYS A 175 17.09 -1.09 -1.38
C LYS A 175 18.10 0.06 -1.30
N ALA A 176 17.78 1.22 -1.86
CA ALA A 176 18.66 2.39 -1.83
C ALA A 176 18.88 2.95 -0.41
N VAL A 177 17.92 2.78 0.50
CA VAL A 177 18.05 3.19 1.91
C VAL A 177 18.58 2.08 2.82
N GLY A 178 18.97 0.94 2.26
CA GLY A 178 19.61 -0.15 3.02
C GLY A 178 18.67 -1.28 3.46
N TRP A 179 17.39 -1.27 3.09
CA TRP A 179 16.51 -2.42 3.26
C TRP A 179 16.80 -3.49 2.23
N ARG A 180 16.41 -4.73 2.50
CA ARG A 180 16.21 -5.73 1.42
C ARG A 180 14.85 -5.51 0.79
N GLY A 181 14.65 -6.02 -0.44
CA GLY A 181 13.38 -5.84 -1.13
C GLY A 181 13.09 -6.93 -2.15
N ILE A 182 11.85 -7.42 -2.14
CA ILE A 182 11.29 -8.37 -3.12
C ILE A 182 10.21 -7.63 -3.91
N LEU A 183 10.32 -7.66 -5.24
CA LEU A 183 9.23 -7.23 -6.12
C LEU A 183 8.22 -8.37 -6.19
N PHE A 184 7.03 -8.10 -5.67
CA PHE A 184 5.97 -9.08 -5.61
C PHE A 184 5.25 -9.23 -6.96
N SER A 185 5.05 -10.46 -7.42
CA SER A 185 4.17 -10.80 -8.54
C SER A 185 3.04 -11.74 -8.11
N ASP A 186 3.38 -12.80 -7.39
CA ASP A 186 2.43 -13.81 -6.90
C ASP A 186 3.00 -14.55 -5.69
N SER A 187 2.18 -15.42 -5.07
CA SER A 187 2.56 -16.15 -3.86
C SER A 187 3.64 -17.21 -4.11
N THR A 188 3.69 -17.79 -5.30
CA THR A 188 4.69 -18.82 -5.64
C THR A 188 6.08 -18.21 -5.76
N GLN A 189 6.17 -17.09 -6.51
CA GLN A 189 7.42 -16.31 -6.61
C GLN A 189 7.87 -15.82 -5.23
N LEU A 190 6.95 -15.30 -4.41
CA LEU A 190 7.29 -14.81 -3.08
C LEU A 190 7.86 -15.93 -2.20
N GLN A 191 7.27 -17.14 -2.22
CA GLN A 191 7.79 -18.29 -1.46
C GLN A 191 9.20 -18.69 -1.89
N GLN A 192 9.49 -18.69 -3.20
CA GLN A 192 10.81 -18.97 -3.75
C GLN A 192 11.83 -17.94 -3.28
N ASP A 193 11.56 -16.65 -3.47
CA ASP A 193 12.47 -15.57 -3.10
C ASP A 193 12.74 -15.53 -1.57
N LEU A 194 11.73 -15.81 -0.76
CA LEU A 194 11.90 -15.92 0.70
C LEU A 194 12.74 -17.15 1.06
N GLY A 195 12.53 -18.30 0.39
CA GLY A 195 13.34 -19.51 0.56
C GLY A 195 14.83 -19.24 0.28
N ASP A 196 15.13 -18.55 -0.80
CA ASP A 196 16.52 -18.19 -1.17
C ASP A 196 17.16 -17.23 -0.16
N LEU A 197 16.38 -16.29 0.38
CA LEU A 197 16.86 -15.31 1.37
C LEU A 197 17.16 -15.91 2.76
N PHE A 198 16.47 -16.97 3.13
CA PHE A 198 16.57 -17.61 4.46
C PHE A 198 17.29 -18.97 4.43
N GLN A 199 17.83 -19.41 3.27
CA GLN A 199 18.72 -20.57 3.24
C GLN A 199 20.00 -20.28 4.04
N PRO A 200 20.47 -21.25 4.85
CA PRO A 200 21.78 -21.09 5.49
C PRO A 200 22.84 -20.92 4.41
N ILE A 201 23.66 -19.88 4.55
CA ILE A 201 24.81 -19.67 3.66
C ILE A 201 25.64 -20.96 3.68
N PRO A 202 25.84 -21.65 2.53
CA PRO A 202 26.66 -22.85 2.54
C PRO A 202 28.01 -22.47 3.13
N ASN A 203 28.46 -23.22 4.15
CA ASN A 203 29.75 -23.06 4.81
C ASN A 203 30.81 -22.89 3.70
N ARG A 204 31.37 -21.69 3.57
CA ARG A 204 32.64 -21.54 2.85
C ARG A 204 33.64 -22.36 3.66
N ALA A 205 34.01 -23.52 3.14
CA ALA A 205 35.09 -24.30 3.69
C ALA A 205 36.36 -23.43 3.76
N PRO A 206 37.18 -23.61 4.81
CA PRO A 206 38.36 -22.82 5.04
C PRO A 206 39.36 -22.95 3.88
#